data_942c054cc3172c0d83bc667201913197
#
_entry.id   942c054cc3172c0d83bc667201913197
#
_cell.length_a   1.000
_cell.length_b   1.000
_cell.length_c   1.000
_cell.angle_alpha   90.00
_cell.angle_beta   90.00
_cell.angle_gamma   90.00
#
_symmetry.space_group_name_H-M   'P 1'
#
loop_
_entity.id
_entity.type
_entity.pdbx_description
1 polymer ?
#
loop_
_entity_poly.entity_id
_entity_poly.type
_entity_poly.pdbx_seq_one_letter_code
_entity_poly.pdbx_strand_id
1 'polypeptide(L)'
;MAEAIFKQMEKDQTDYVYEDLRPIGKEEIESHFPHIVEHCKEKGYDVFKEPIPVVPAQHYFMGGIKVDYDSHTSMKHLYAIGETACNGVHGKNRLASNSLLESLVFAKRAAKDMTRKYEAPSMFDKTTLKLNVDPLILSALREDITSEDVSTCSVMRTAQLGEVELICKENGIIAGLQIFERTFKLLDEDVDVHFFAHDGDKVHKGELLAKVTGDMRTLLEGERTALNYLQRMSGIATYTRKVADLLEDTDIKLLDTRKTTPNNRIFEKYAVKVGGGSNHRYNLTDGVLLKDNHIGAAGSVTKAVQMARDYAPSVRKIEVEVETFDMVKEAVAAGADIIMLDNMSTELLKQSIDYIDKRAEIEISGNVTAENINRVKDMGVDFISSGALTHSAKILDLSLKNLHAINGRD
;
A
#
# COMPACT_ATOMS: atom_id res chain seq x y z
N MET A 1 15.84 9.26 37.44
CA MET A 1 17.24 9.38 37.90
C MET A 1 17.71 10.84 37.87
N ALA A 2 17.76 11.52 36.71
CA ALA A 2 18.23 12.94 36.66
C ALA A 2 17.52 13.88 37.61
N GLU A 3 16.16 13.84 37.71
CA GLU A 3 15.39 14.65 38.64
C GLU A 3 15.78 14.43 40.11
N ALA A 4 16.06 13.18 40.48
CA ALA A 4 16.51 12.87 41.87
C ALA A 4 17.90 13.44 42.14
N ILE A 5 18.80 13.39 41.14
CA ILE A 5 20.14 13.98 41.22
C ILE A 5 20.04 15.51 41.39
N PHE A 6 19.23 16.19 40.54
CA PHE A 6 19.04 17.63 40.67
C PHE A 6 18.47 18.02 42.03
N LYS A 7 17.48 17.30 42.58
CA LYS A 7 16.95 17.53 43.92
C LYS A 7 18.02 17.32 45.02
N GLN A 8 18.93 16.38 44.81
CA GLN A 8 20.03 16.18 45.78
C GLN A 8 21.06 17.33 45.70
N MET A 9 21.41 17.78 44.48
CA MET A 9 22.30 18.91 44.24
C MET A 9 21.73 20.20 44.91
N GLU A 10 20.43 20.47 44.76
CA GLU A 10 19.75 21.58 45.43
C GLU A 10 19.84 21.46 46.93
N LYS A 11 19.59 20.27 47.50
CA LYS A 11 19.61 20.02 48.93
C LYS A 11 21.01 20.20 49.50
N ASP A 12 22.02 19.75 48.80
CA ASP A 12 23.43 19.78 49.24
C ASP A 12 24.12 21.10 48.86
N GLN A 13 23.42 22.00 48.14
CA GLN A 13 23.95 23.26 47.60
C GLN A 13 25.26 23.08 46.82
N THR A 14 25.30 22.04 45.98
CA THR A 14 26.45 21.68 45.14
C THR A 14 26.06 21.67 43.65
N ASP A 15 27.05 21.87 42.76
CA ASP A 15 26.85 21.81 41.29
C ASP A 15 27.01 20.41 40.71
N TYR A 16 27.22 19.40 41.57
CA TYR A 16 27.43 18.00 41.16
C TYR A 16 27.06 17.05 42.32
N VAL A 17 26.94 15.75 41.98
CA VAL A 17 26.90 14.67 42.96
C VAL A 17 28.09 13.74 42.74
N TYR A 18 28.40 12.93 43.73
CA TYR A 18 29.45 11.94 43.62
C TYR A 18 28.91 10.58 43.13
N GLU A 19 29.59 9.99 42.17
CA GLU A 19 29.35 8.61 41.70
C GLU A 19 30.53 7.73 42.14
N ASP A 20 30.23 6.64 42.83
CA ASP A 20 31.25 5.69 43.31
C ASP A 20 31.27 4.45 42.40
N LEU A 21 32.32 4.30 41.58
CA LEU A 21 32.49 3.20 40.66
C LEU A 21 33.18 2.00 41.30
N ARG A 22 33.78 2.13 42.48
CA ARG A 22 34.56 1.06 43.17
C ARG A 22 33.78 -0.23 43.38
N PRO A 23 32.45 -0.24 43.64
CA PRO A 23 31.68 -1.47 43.78
C PRO A 23 31.60 -2.32 42.51
N ILE A 24 31.85 -1.75 41.30
CA ILE A 24 31.82 -2.48 40.02
C ILE A 24 33.03 -3.42 39.91
N GLY A 25 34.17 -3.02 40.48
CA GLY A 25 35.42 -3.79 40.37
C GLY A 25 36.33 -3.29 39.24
N LYS A 26 37.65 -3.34 39.51
CA LYS A 26 38.68 -2.78 38.62
C LYS A 26 38.68 -3.36 37.21
N GLU A 27 38.65 -4.70 37.11
CA GLU A 27 38.72 -5.41 35.82
C GLU A 27 37.48 -5.06 34.92
N GLU A 28 36.31 -4.97 35.53
CA GLU A 28 35.06 -4.64 34.84
C GLU A 28 35.10 -3.19 34.35
N ILE A 29 35.56 -2.23 35.16
CA ILE A 29 35.68 -0.83 34.80
C ILE A 29 36.69 -0.63 33.65
N GLU A 30 37.88 -1.24 33.74
CA GLU A 30 38.90 -1.13 32.69
C GLU A 30 38.46 -1.77 31.38
N SER A 31 37.70 -2.87 31.44
CA SER A 31 37.17 -3.58 30.25
C SER A 31 36.06 -2.80 29.55
N HIS A 32 35.10 -2.25 30.29
CA HIS A 32 33.87 -1.66 29.74
C HIS A 32 33.92 -0.13 29.58
N PHE A 33 34.74 0.55 30.40
CA PHE A 33 34.79 2.01 30.46
C PHE A 33 36.23 2.59 30.38
N PRO A 34 37.12 2.10 29.49
CA PRO A 34 38.52 2.54 29.44
C PRO A 34 38.66 4.05 29.23
N HIS A 35 37.82 4.64 28.40
CA HIS A 35 37.85 6.09 28.15
C HIS A 35 37.40 6.95 29.34
N ILE A 36 36.52 6.44 30.19
CA ILE A 36 36.12 7.13 31.42
C ILE A 36 37.31 7.13 32.40
N VAL A 37 37.99 5.98 32.54
CA VAL A 37 39.18 5.86 33.37
C VAL A 37 40.29 6.84 32.92
N GLU A 38 40.56 6.89 31.61
CA GLU A 38 41.57 7.77 31.04
C GLU A 38 41.21 9.26 31.29
N HIS A 39 39.96 9.66 30.97
CA HIS A 39 39.53 11.00 31.13
C HIS A 39 39.50 11.47 32.59
N CYS A 40 39.04 10.65 33.52
CA CYS A 40 39.10 10.94 34.94
C CYS A 40 40.52 11.12 35.43
N LYS A 41 41.45 10.30 34.98
CA LYS A 41 42.87 10.41 35.30
C LYS A 41 43.49 11.70 34.77
N GLU A 42 43.16 12.12 33.57
CA GLU A 42 43.59 13.41 33.02
C GLU A 42 43.11 14.60 33.85
N LYS A 43 41.93 14.48 34.50
CA LYS A 43 41.30 15.48 35.37
C LYS A 43 41.78 15.38 36.85
N GLY A 44 42.66 14.42 37.15
CA GLY A 44 43.21 14.23 38.50
C GLY A 44 42.41 13.33 39.42
N TYR A 45 41.44 12.59 38.89
CA TYR A 45 40.62 11.65 39.67
C TYR A 45 41.06 10.21 39.42
N ASP A 46 41.17 9.41 40.48
CA ASP A 46 41.43 7.98 40.42
C ASP A 46 40.13 7.20 40.74
N VAL A 47 39.42 6.77 39.69
CA VAL A 47 38.10 6.08 39.78
C VAL A 47 38.14 4.81 40.64
N PHE A 48 39.36 4.26 40.88
CA PHE A 48 39.54 3.07 41.71
C PHE A 48 39.75 3.37 43.22
N LYS A 49 40.03 4.63 43.55
CA LYS A 49 40.29 5.06 44.92
C LYS A 49 39.24 6.00 45.48
N GLU A 50 38.63 6.79 44.67
CA GLU A 50 37.71 7.84 45.10
C GLU A 50 36.50 7.94 44.18
N PRO A 51 35.35 8.46 44.71
CA PRO A 51 34.20 8.80 43.91
C PRO A 51 34.49 9.98 42.96
N ILE A 52 33.86 9.98 41.80
CA ILE A 52 34.01 11.05 40.81
C ILE A 52 32.82 12.02 40.84
N PRO A 53 33.02 13.34 40.61
CA PRO A 53 31.92 14.28 40.50
C PRO A 53 31.23 14.12 39.15
N VAL A 54 29.90 14.00 39.20
CA VAL A 54 29.05 13.86 37.99
C VAL A 54 27.87 14.82 38.06
N VAL A 55 27.44 15.27 36.89
CA VAL A 55 26.25 16.10 36.69
C VAL A 55 25.40 15.56 35.58
N PRO A 56 24.07 15.55 35.70
CA PRO A 56 23.21 15.16 34.62
C PRO A 56 23.37 16.10 33.41
N ALA A 57 23.64 15.53 32.24
CA ALA A 57 23.71 16.29 31.02
C ALA A 57 22.71 15.72 30.00
N GLN A 58 22.31 16.56 29.06
CA GLN A 58 21.48 16.09 27.94
C GLN A 58 22.32 15.20 27.06
N HIS A 59 21.88 13.95 26.93
CA HIS A 59 22.55 12.95 26.11
C HIS A 59 21.88 12.73 24.75
N TYR A 60 20.58 12.94 24.68
CA TYR A 60 19.77 12.72 23.49
C TYR A 60 18.65 13.75 23.40
N PHE A 61 18.43 14.29 22.20
CA PHE A 61 17.39 15.29 21.98
C PHE A 61 16.01 14.61 21.85
N MET A 62 15.13 14.85 22.83
CA MET A 62 13.74 14.40 22.79
C MET A 62 12.89 15.41 22.04
N GLY A 63 12.34 15.04 20.90
CA GLY A 63 11.58 15.93 20.04
C GLY A 63 12.15 15.98 18.64
N GLY A 64 12.18 17.16 18.02
CA GLY A 64 12.69 17.34 16.67
C GLY A 64 11.59 17.60 15.63
N ILE A 65 11.89 17.36 14.39
CA ILE A 65 10.97 17.53 13.26
C ILE A 65 9.90 16.44 13.34
N LYS A 66 8.64 16.84 13.48
CA LYS A 66 7.52 15.89 13.49
C LYS A 66 7.46 15.14 12.16
N VAL A 67 7.43 13.81 12.22
CA VAL A 67 7.31 12.93 11.05
C VAL A 67 6.21 11.90 11.28
N ASP A 68 5.72 11.36 10.16
CA ASP A 68 4.85 10.19 10.17
C ASP A 68 5.66 8.89 10.27
N TYR A 69 4.97 7.77 10.06
CA TYR A 69 5.55 6.43 10.20
C TYR A 69 6.63 6.09 9.16
N ASP A 70 6.63 6.76 8.00
CA ASP A 70 7.63 6.62 6.94
C ASP A 70 8.63 7.76 6.90
N SER A 71 8.67 8.54 7.98
CA SER A 71 9.59 9.67 8.17
C SER A 71 9.31 10.88 7.29
N HIS A 72 8.10 11.02 6.71
CA HIS A 72 7.71 12.23 6.03
C HIS A 72 7.50 13.39 7.02
N THR A 73 7.98 14.55 6.63
CA THR A 73 7.65 15.81 7.33
C THR A 73 6.32 16.38 6.79
N SER A 74 5.88 17.51 7.31
CA SER A 74 4.75 18.26 6.73
C SER A 74 5.04 18.85 5.35
N MET A 75 6.30 18.86 4.90
CA MET A 75 6.71 19.32 3.58
C MET A 75 6.80 18.13 2.61
N LYS A 76 6.20 18.26 1.43
CA LYS A 76 6.29 17.23 0.39
C LYS A 76 7.73 16.95 0.03
N HIS A 77 8.07 15.68 -0.15
CA HIS A 77 9.40 15.17 -0.55
C HIS A 77 10.54 15.49 0.45
N LEU A 78 10.20 15.85 1.70
CA LEU A 78 11.17 16.05 2.76
C LEU A 78 10.98 15.01 3.86
N TYR A 79 12.06 14.32 4.18
CA TYR A 79 12.13 13.29 5.22
C TYR A 79 13.04 13.75 6.35
N ALA A 80 12.76 13.28 7.57
CA ALA A 80 13.67 13.42 8.70
C ALA A 80 13.78 12.08 9.43
N ILE A 81 15.02 11.68 9.76
CA ILE A 81 15.32 10.40 10.43
C ILE A 81 16.34 10.62 11.56
N GLY A 82 16.45 9.62 12.44
CA GLY A 82 17.37 9.65 13.58
C GLY A 82 17.02 10.72 14.62
N GLU A 83 17.99 11.20 15.34
CA GLU A 83 17.81 12.13 16.46
C GLU A 83 17.11 13.45 16.09
N THR A 84 17.19 13.85 14.83
CA THR A 84 16.50 15.03 14.28
C THR A 84 14.98 14.84 14.17
N ALA A 85 14.50 13.59 14.09
CA ALA A 85 13.10 13.26 13.85
C ALA A 85 12.32 13.03 15.15
N CYS A 86 11.08 13.49 15.17
CA CYS A 86 10.10 13.21 16.22
C CYS A 86 9.01 12.29 15.66
N ASN A 87 9.24 10.99 15.75
CA ASN A 87 8.29 9.93 15.35
C ASN A 87 7.41 9.42 16.51
N GLY A 88 7.59 9.96 17.70
CA GLY A 88 6.81 9.62 18.90
C GLY A 88 7.26 8.40 19.69
N VAL A 89 8.17 7.58 19.16
CA VAL A 89 8.62 6.31 19.78
C VAL A 89 9.23 6.51 21.17
N HIS A 90 9.95 7.60 21.38
CA HIS A 90 10.64 7.87 22.65
C HIS A 90 9.81 8.63 23.69
N GLY A 91 8.67 9.20 23.29
CA GLY A 91 7.84 9.99 24.18
C GLY A 91 8.63 11.11 24.88
N LYS A 92 8.48 11.23 26.21
CA LYS A 92 9.19 12.23 27.01
C LYS A 92 10.60 11.80 27.43
N ASN A 93 10.91 10.51 27.37
CA ASN A 93 12.19 9.98 27.82
C ASN A 93 12.53 8.66 27.12
N ARG A 94 13.64 8.65 26.38
CA ARG A 94 14.13 7.49 25.64
C ARG A 94 14.65 6.40 26.58
N LEU A 95 14.30 5.13 26.30
CA LEU A 95 14.98 4.00 26.92
C LEU A 95 16.41 3.90 26.37
N ALA A 96 17.35 3.55 27.24
CA ALA A 96 18.75 3.39 26.87
C ALA A 96 18.90 2.44 25.65
N SER A 97 19.83 2.76 24.75
CA SER A 97 20.16 2.02 23.53
C SER A 97 19.10 1.94 22.43
N ASN A 98 17.88 2.46 22.65
CA ASN A 98 16.80 2.41 21.65
C ASN A 98 16.94 3.44 20.51
N SER A 99 17.80 4.47 20.66
CA SER A 99 17.98 5.48 19.62
C SER A 99 18.56 4.92 18.31
N LEU A 100 19.55 4.03 18.42
CA LEU A 100 20.17 3.41 17.24
C LEU A 100 19.17 2.52 16.51
N LEU A 101 18.41 1.72 17.25
CA LEU A 101 17.37 0.85 16.68
C LEU A 101 16.28 1.67 15.99
N GLU A 102 15.79 2.73 16.62
CA GLU A 102 14.84 3.66 16.04
C GLU A 102 15.38 4.25 14.72
N SER A 103 16.59 4.82 14.75
CA SER A 103 17.22 5.42 13.57
C SER A 103 17.33 4.43 12.41
N LEU A 104 17.75 3.20 12.65
CA LEU A 104 17.87 2.16 11.63
C LEU A 104 16.50 1.74 11.05
N VAL A 105 15.50 1.56 11.91
CA VAL A 105 14.15 1.16 11.48
C VAL A 105 13.53 2.25 10.61
N PHE A 106 13.53 3.49 11.07
CA PHE A 106 12.90 4.61 10.34
C PHE A 106 13.69 5.01 9.09
N ALA A 107 15.02 4.93 9.10
CA ALA A 107 15.84 5.11 7.89
C ALA A 107 15.51 4.04 6.82
N LYS A 108 15.35 2.78 7.22
CA LYS A 108 14.94 1.71 6.30
C LYS A 108 13.54 1.94 5.72
N ARG A 109 12.60 2.44 6.54
CA ARG A 109 11.24 2.77 6.08
C ARG A 109 11.27 3.93 5.08
N ALA A 110 11.95 5.03 5.41
CA ALA A 110 12.12 6.16 4.52
C ALA A 110 12.75 5.76 3.18
N ALA A 111 13.81 4.94 3.21
CA ALA A 111 14.47 4.44 2.00
C ALA A 111 13.53 3.58 1.15
N LYS A 112 12.72 2.72 1.78
CA LYS A 112 11.72 1.86 1.11
C LYS A 112 10.65 2.72 0.42
N ASP A 113 10.20 3.79 1.06
CA ASP A 113 9.23 4.72 0.48
C ASP A 113 9.83 5.54 -0.67
N MET A 114 11.02 6.11 -0.49
CA MET A 114 11.72 6.88 -1.53
C MET A 114 12.04 6.07 -2.80
N THR A 115 12.20 4.75 -2.67
CA THR A 115 12.58 3.85 -3.77
C THR A 115 11.41 3.07 -4.35
N ARG A 116 10.17 3.45 -4.05
CA ARG A 116 9.00 2.80 -4.64
C ARG A 116 9.05 2.90 -6.15
N LYS A 117 9.02 1.73 -6.80
CA LYS A 117 9.01 1.62 -8.27
C LYS A 117 7.71 2.10 -8.88
N TYR A 118 6.60 1.87 -8.18
CA TYR A 118 5.25 2.28 -8.59
C TYR A 118 4.64 3.13 -7.50
N GLU A 119 4.18 4.33 -7.86
CA GLU A 119 3.35 5.13 -6.96
C GLU A 119 1.96 4.51 -6.86
N ALA A 120 1.52 4.21 -5.65
CA ALA A 120 0.14 3.83 -5.43
C ALA A 120 -0.78 5.00 -5.82
N PRO A 121 -1.91 4.74 -6.49
CA PRO A 121 -2.89 5.78 -6.75
C PRO A 121 -3.36 6.38 -5.42
N SER A 122 -3.75 7.66 -5.44
CA SER A 122 -4.35 8.29 -4.27
C SER A 122 -5.60 7.51 -3.82
N MET A 123 -5.77 7.40 -2.52
CA MET A 123 -6.96 6.81 -1.91
C MET A 123 -8.24 7.50 -2.38
N PHE A 124 -9.37 6.83 -2.27
CA PHE A 124 -10.68 7.42 -2.59
C PHE A 124 -10.94 8.63 -1.70
N ASP A 125 -11.39 9.73 -2.31
CA ASP A 125 -11.81 10.91 -1.59
C ASP A 125 -13.14 10.66 -0.83
N LYS A 126 -13.48 11.57 0.09
CA LYS A 126 -14.68 11.44 0.95
C LYS A 126 -15.98 11.33 0.13
N THR A 127 -16.06 11.98 -1.01
CA THR A 127 -17.27 11.96 -1.87
C THR A 127 -17.41 10.61 -2.54
N THR A 128 -16.33 10.10 -3.12
CA THR A 128 -16.28 8.78 -3.75
C THR A 128 -16.55 7.68 -2.74
N LEU A 129 -15.95 7.75 -1.53
CA LEU A 129 -16.26 6.82 -0.45
C LEU A 129 -17.76 6.80 -0.16
N LYS A 130 -18.35 7.95 0.15
CA LYS A 130 -19.74 8.05 0.55
C LYS A 130 -20.72 7.59 -0.53
N LEU A 131 -20.49 7.96 -1.80
CA LEU A 131 -21.46 7.71 -2.88
C LEU A 131 -21.29 6.36 -3.56
N ASN A 132 -20.06 5.86 -3.67
CA ASN A 132 -19.76 4.70 -4.51
C ASN A 132 -19.16 3.50 -3.73
N VAL A 133 -18.49 3.73 -2.61
CA VAL A 133 -17.79 2.69 -1.86
C VAL A 133 -18.63 2.21 -0.67
N ASP A 134 -19.06 3.13 0.21
CA ASP A 134 -19.82 2.79 1.43
C ASP A 134 -21.06 1.95 1.14
N PRO A 135 -21.89 2.25 0.12
CA PRO A 135 -23.06 1.42 -0.19
C PRO A 135 -22.71 -0.03 -0.53
N LEU A 136 -21.55 -0.27 -1.19
CA LEU A 136 -21.09 -1.61 -1.54
C LEU A 136 -20.59 -2.38 -0.31
N ILE A 137 -19.78 -1.72 0.53
CA ILE A 137 -19.32 -2.33 1.78
C ILE A 137 -20.49 -2.63 2.71
N LEU A 138 -21.44 -1.69 2.85
CA LEU A 138 -22.66 -1.91 3.65
C LEU A 138 -23.51 -3.07 3.11
N SER A 139 -23.57 -3.24 1.78
CA SER A 139 -24.26 -4.39 1.19
C SER A 139 -23.58 -5.72 1.56
N ALA A 140 -22.24 -5.74 1.52
CA ALA A 140 -21.46 -6.93 1.91
C ALA A 140 -21.58 -7.22 3.42
N LEU A 141 -21.54 -6.21 4.28
CA LEU A 141 -21.76 -6.36 5.71
C LEU A 141 -23.18 -6.89 6.03
N ARG A 142 -24.21 -6.42 5.31
CA ARG A 142 -25.59 -6.90 5.47
C ARG A 142 -25.79 -8.33 4.99
N GLU A 143 -24.99 -8.80 4.01
CA GLU A 143 -25.00 -10.21 3.59
C GLU A 143 -24.54 -11.12 4.72
N ASP A 144 -23.52 -10.69 5.48
CA ASP A 144 -22.92 -11.48 6.57
C ASP A 144 -23.64 -11.28 7.92
N ILE A 145 -24.13 -10.06 8.18
CA ILE A 145 -24.79 -9.69 9.44
C ILE A 145 -26.27 -9.35 9.16
N THR A 146 -27.14 -10.36 9.20
CA THR A 146 -28.58 -10.15 8.95
C THR A 146 -29.37 -9.78 10.22
N SER A 147 -28.93 -10.23 11.39
CA SER A 147 -29.53 -9.94 12.70
C SER A 147 -28.45 -9.78 13.78
N GLU A 148 -27.70 -10.83 14.05
CA GLU A 148 -26.62 -10.84 15.06
C GLU A 148 -25.53 -11.84 14.65
N ASP A 149 -24.31 -11.65 15.14
CA ASP A 149 -23.28 -12.71 15.17
C ASP A 149 -23.53 -13.60 16.41
N VAL A 150 -24.17 -14.75 16.18
CA VAL A 150 -24.53 -15.70 17.23
C VAL A 150 -23.32 -16.18 18.04
N SER A 151 -22.16 -16.37 17.36
CA SER A 151 -20.92 -16.80 18.00
C SER A 151 -20.39 -15.73 18.96
N THR A 152 -20.26 -14.52 18.46
CA THR A 152 -19.79 -13.38 19.26
C THR A 152 -20.73 -13.05 20.39
N CYS A 153 -22.05 -12.97 20.13
CA CYS A 153 -23.05 -12.66 21.16
C CYS A 153 -23.13 -13.75 22.24
N SER A 154 -22.84 -15.01 21.89
CA SER A 154 -22.87 -16.13 22.87
C SER A 154 -21.73 -16.02 23.90
N VAL A 155 -20.56 -15.53 23.52
CA VAL A 155 -19.35 -15.46 24.36
C VAL A 155 -19.06 -14.07 24.91
N MET A 156 -19.55 -13.01 24.25
CA MET A 156 -19.30 -11.60 24.60
C MET A 156 -20.62 -10.85 24.83
N ARG A 157 -21.07 -10.84 26.09
CA ARG A 157 -22.34 -10.18 26.45
C ARG A 157 -22.24 -8.68 26.68
N THR A 158 -21.03 -8.18 26.87
CA THR A 158 -20.74 -6.75 27.14
C THR A 158 -19.63 -6.25 26.20
N ALA A 159 -19.68 -4.96 25.88
CA ALA A 159 -18.61 -4.29 25.15
C ALA A 159 -17.28 -4.42 25.91
N GLN A 160 -16.21 -4.74 25.17
CA GLN A 160 -14.86 -4.82 25.72
C GLN A 160 -13.85 -4.34 24.67
N LEU A 161 -13.03 -3.37 25.05
CA LEU A 161 -11.97 -2.87 24.18
C LEU A 161 -10.91 -3.96 23.99
N GLY A 162 -10.52 -4.16 22.72
CA GLY A 162 -9.49 -5.11 22.36
C GLY A 162 -8.65 -4.66 21.19
N GLU A 163 -7.58 -5.40 20.94
CA GLU A 163 -6.68 -5.22 19.80
C GLU A 163 -6.52 -6.54 19.05
N VAL A 164 -6.48 -6.47 17.71
CA VAL A 164 -6.20 -7.60 16.82
C VAL A 164 -5.15 -7.22 15.78
N GLU A 165 -4.33 -8.18 15.36
CA GLU A 165 -3.22 -7.99 14.44
C GLU A 165 -3.55 -8.51 13.03
N LEU A 166 -3.32 -7.68 12.00
CA LEU A 166 -3.38 -8.09 10.59
C LEU A 166 -2.02 -8.65 10.17
N ILE A 167 -1.99 -9.95 9.87
CA ILE A 167 -0.76 -10.69 9.53
C ILE A 167 -0.81 -11.18 8.08
N CYS A 168 0.29 -10.95 7.35
CA CYS A 168 0.50 -11.49 6.02
C CYS A 168 0.88 -12.97 6.07
N LYS A 169 0.22 -13.82 5.25
CA LYS A 169 0.45 -15.27 5.24
C LYS A 169 1.26 -15.75 4.04
N GLU A 170 1.37 -14.92 3.00
CA GLU A 170 2.20 -15.18 1.82
C GLU A 170 2.79 -13.88 1.26
N ASN A 171 3.77 -13.97 0.35
CA ASN A 171 4.39 -12.79 -0.24
C ASN A 171 3.51 -12.19 -1.34
N GLY A 172 3.38 -10.87 -1.39
CA GLY A 172 2.58 -10.19 -2.42
C GLY A 172 2.68 -8.68 -2.37
N ILE A 173 1.72 -8.04 -3.03
CA ILE A 173 1.53 -6.58 -3.03
C ILE A 173 0.24 -6.28 -2.27
N ILE A 174 0.33 -5.49 -1.22
CA ILE A 174 -0.86 -5.09 -0.45
C ILE A 174 -1.65 -4.02 -1.21
N ALA A 175 -2.98 -4.12 -1.21
CA ALA A 175 -3.88 -3.15 -1.82
C ALA A 175 -5.26 -3.17 -1.17
N GLY A 176 -5.80 -1.98 -0.84
CA GLY A 176 -7.14 -1.83 -0.27
C GLY A 176 -7.16 -1.57 1.24
N LEU A 177 -6.10 -1.06 1.81
CA LEU A 177 -6.01 -0.76 3.25
C LEU A 177 -7.10 0.24 3.69
N GLN A 178 -7.42 1.25 2.86
CA GLN A 178 -8.51 2.18 3.15
C GLN A 178 -9.89 1.47 3.20
N ILE A 179 -10.10 0.47 2.36
CA ILE A 179 -11.36 -0.30 2.33
C ILE A 179 -11.45 -1.21 3.56
N PHE A 180 -10.33 -1.81 3.95
CA PHE A 180 -10.22 -2.60 5.18
C PHE A 180 -10.59 -1.76 6.41
N GLU A 181 -9.98 -0.58 6.59
CA GLU A 181 -10.32 0.35 7.68
C GLU A 181 -11.77 0.78 7.60
N ARG A 182 -12.25 1.17 6.40
CA ARG A 182 -13.60 1.67 6.20
C ARG A 182 -14.66 0.64 6.57
N THR A 183 -14.40 -0.64 6.36
CA THR A 183 -15.32 -1.73 6.73
C THR A 183 -15.58 -1.73 8.23
N PHE A 184 -14.57 -1.60 9.06
CA PHE A 184 -14.74 -1.49 10.51
C PHE A 184 -15.42 -0.19 10.93
N LYS A 185 -14.99 0.94 10.35
CA LYS A 185 -15.57 2.25 10.67
C LYS A 185 -17.03 2.43 10.24
N LEU A 186 -17.55 1.60 9.35
CA LEU A 186 -18.97 1.54 9.02
C LEU A 186 -19.79 0.77 10.05
N LEU A 187 -19.16 -0.08 10.86
CA LEU A 187 -19.78 -0.76 12.01
C LEU A 187 -19.67 0.11 13.27
N ASP A 188 -18.50 0.72 13.49
CA ASP A 188 -18.20 1.55 14.66
C ASP A 188 -17.13 2.59 14.31
N GLU A 189 -17.48 3.87 14.38
CA GLU A 189 -16.58 4.99 14.04
C GLU A 189 -15.39 5.12 15.00
N ASP A 190 -15.49 4.58 16.22
CA ASP A 190 -14.45 4.63 17.24
C ASP A 190 -13.34 3.58 17.03
N VAL A 191 -13.49 2.67 16.07
CA VAL A 191 -12.41 1.73 15.70
C VAL A 191 -11.21 2.51 15.18
N ASP A 192 -10.02 2.22 15.71
CA ASP A 192 -8.75 2.77 15.25
C ASP A 192 -7.93 1.70 14.53
N VAL A 193 -7.35 2.07 13.38
CA VAL A 193 -6.49 1.18 12.59
C VAL A 193 -5.12 1.80 12.40
N HIS A 194 -4.12 1.18 12.98
CA HIS A 194 -2.73 1.59 12.83
C HIS A 194 -2.01 0.72 11.79
N PHE A 195 -1.71 1.29 10.63
CA PHE A 195 -1.04 0.59 9.53
C PHE A 195 0.48 0.66 9.64
N PHE A 196 1.14 -0.46 9.31
CA PHE A 196 2.60 -0.61 9.17
C PHE A 196 3.03 -0.76 7.70
N ALA A 197 2.09 -0.75 6.78
CA ALA A 197 2.28 -0.86 5.34
C ALA A 197 1.36 0.11 4.59
N HIS A 198 1.66 0.37 3.32
CA HIS A 198 0.87 1.22 2.43
C HIS A 198 0.47 0.44 1.18
N ASP A 199 -0.63 0.83 0.55
CA ASP A 199 -1.01 0.25 -0.73
C ASP A 199 0.14 0.35 -1.73
N GLY A 200 0.43 -0.77 -2.41
CA GLY A 200 1.56 -0.89 -3.34
C GLY A 200 2.85 -1.45 -2.73
N ASP A 201 2.94 -1.56 -1.41
CA ASP A 201 4.09 -2.20 -0.76
C ASP A 201 4.17 -3.69 -1.08
N LYS A 202 5.41 -4.16 -1.26
CA LYS A 202 5.72 -5.58 -1.28
C LYS A 202 5.79 -6.08 0.17
N VAL A 203 4.89 -7.00 0.51
CA VAL A 203 4.75 -7.57 1.84
C VAL A 203 5.20 -9.03 1.85
N HIS A 204 5.62 -9.51 3.03
CA HIS A 204 6.21 -10.84 3.19
C HIS A 204 5.43 -11.69 4.20
N LYS A 205 5.49 -13.00 4.01
CA LYS A 205 4.90 -13.95 4.96
C LYS A 205 5.39 -13.71 6.38
N GLY A 206 4.45 -13.59 7.33
CA GLY A 206 4.70 -13.32 8.74
C GLY A 206 4.80 -11.83 9.09
N GLU A 207 4.72 -10.92 8.11
CA GLU A 207 4.78 -9.47 8.34
C GLU A 207 3.51 -8.97 9.01
N LEU A 208 3.65 -8.14 10.04
CA LEU A 208 2.57 -7.40 10.69
C LEU A 208 2.23 -6.18 9.84
N LEU A 209 1.00 -6.11 9.34
CA LEU A 209 0.56 -5.06 8.42
C LEU A 209 -0.26 -3.96 9.10
N ALA A 210 -1.02 -4.33 10.14
CA ALA A 210 -1.80 -3.38 10.93
C ALA A 210 -2.14 -3.94 12.31
N LYS A 211 -2.49 -3.00 13.21
CA LYS A 211 -3.21 -3.28 14.46
C LYS A 211 -4.55 -2.57 14.41
N VAL A 212 -5.60 -3.28 14.79
CA VAL A 212 -6.97 -2.77 14.83
C VAL A 212 -7.45 -2.79 16.27
N THR A 213 -7.86 -1.63 16.77
CA THR A 213 -8.31 -1.44 18.15
C THR A 213 -9.77 -0.99 18.15
N GLY A 214 -10.62 -1.62 18.96
CA GLY A 214 -12.05 -1.31 19.04
C GLY A 214 -12.81 -2.25 19.95
N ASP A 215 -14.14 -2.17 19.99
CA ASP A 215 -14.97 -3.19 20.66
C ASP A 215 -14.71 -4.54 19.99
N MET A 216 -14.28 -5.53 20.78
CA MET A 216 -13.95 -6.86 20.28
C MET A 216 -15.10 -7.52 19.49
N ARG A 217 -16.36 -7.17 19.77
CA ARG A 217 -17.51 -7.66 18.99
C ARG A 217 -17.47 -7.06 17.58
N THR A 218 -17.30 -5.76 17.45
CA THR A 218 -17.14 -5.07 16.16
C THR A 218 -15.96 -5.64 15.36
N LEU A 219 -14.82 -5.92 16.04
CA LEU A 219 -13.65 -6.50 15.39
C LEU A 219 -13.94 -7.89 14.82
N LEU A 220 -14.68 -8.74 15.54
CA LEU A 220 -15.08 -10.07 15.08
C LEU A 220 -16.12 -10.01 13.96
N GLU A 221 -17.14 -9.16 14.09
CA GLU A 221 -18.21 -9.00 13.10
C GLU A 221 -17.70 -8.44 11.76
N GLY A 222 -16.73 -7.53 11.79
CA GLY A 222 -16.16 -6.91 10.59
C GLY A 222 -15.06 -7.72 9.90
N GLU A 223 -14.43 -8.67 10.62
CA GLU A 223 -13.24 -9.39 10.19
C GLU A 223 -13.36 -9.99 8.78
N ARG A 224 -14.40 -10.78 8.55
CA ARG A 224 -14.52 -11.55 7.30
C ARG A 224 -14.70 -10.65 6.09
N THR A 225 -15.62 -9.70 6.19
CA THR A 225 -15.86 -8.73 5.11
C THR A 225 -14.63 -7.88 4.81
N ALA A 226 -13.96 -7.36 5.84
CA ALA A 226 -12.75 -6.57 5.69
C ALA A 226 -11.62 -7.38 5.01
N LEU A 227 -11.39 -8.62 5.45
CA LEU A 227 -10.39 -9.51 4.86
C LEU A 227 -10.75 -9.89 3.42
N ASN A 228 -12.01 -10.17 3.10
CA ASN A 228 -12.41 -10.54 1.74
C ASN A 228 -12.06 -9.45 0.73
N TYR A 229 -12.33 -8.18 1.03
CA TYR A 229 -11.92 -7.07 0.18
C TYR A 229 -10.41 -6.96 0.08
N LEU A 230 -9.70 -6.94 1.22
CA LEU A 230 -8.25 -6.74 1.25
C LEU A 230 -7.50 -7.88 0.54
N GLN A 231 -7.89 -9.13 0.78
CA GLN A 231 -7.31 -10.31 0.14
C GLN A 231 -7.52 -10.31 -1.37
N ARG A 232 -8.74 -9.97 -1.83
CA ARG A 232 -9.06 -9.89 -3.26
C ARG A 232 -8.28 -8.79 -3.95
N MET A 233 -8.28 -7.58 -3.40
CA MET A 233 -7.58 -6.43 -3.97
C MET A 233 -6.07 -6.66 -3.99
N SER A 234 -5.50 -7.18 -2.91
CA SER A 234 -4.07 -7.49 -2.83
C SER A 234 -3.66 -8.60 -3.80
N GLY A 235 -4.51 -9.59 -4.02
CA GLY A 235 -4.28 -10.64 -5.01
C GLY A 235 -4.23 -10.09 -6.43
N ILE A 236 -5.16 -9.21 -6.79
CA ILE A 236 -5.19 -8.50 -8.08
C ILE A 236 -3.93 -7.63 -8.26
N ALA A 237 -3.56 -6.85 -7.24
CA ALA A 237 -2.36 -6.02 -7.28
C ALA A 237 -1.08 -6.87 -7.43
N THR A 238 -1.02 -8.02 -6.74
CA THR A 238 0.10 -8.96 -6.82
C THR A 238 0.25 -9.54 -8.23
N TYR A 239 -0.85 -10.01 -8.83
CA TYR A 239 -0.81 -10.57 -10.17
C TYR A 239 -0.52 -9.48 -11.21
N THR A 240 -1.13 -8.31 -11.07
CA THR A 240 -0.85 -7.16 -11.95
C THR A 240 0.62 -6.75 -11.91
N ARG A 241 1.23 -6.69 -10.71
CA ARG A 241 2.64 -6.39 -10.56
C ARG A 241 3.52 -7.40 -11.26
N LYS A 242 3.20 -8.69 -11.13
CA LYS A 242 3.92 -9.77 -11.82
C LYS A 242 3.90 -9.56 -13.35
N VAL A 243 2.77 -9.12 -13.91
CA VAL A 243 2.64 -8.88 -15.36
C VAL A 243 3.30 -7.56 -15.78
N ALA A 244 3.11 -6.49 -14.99
CA ALA A 244 3.70 -5.18 -15.26
C ALA A 244 5.23 -5.20 -15.23
N ASP A 245 5.83 -5.98 -14.33
CA ASP A 245 7.28 -6.15 -14.26
C ASP A 245 7.88 -6.78 -15.51
N LEU A 246 7.11 -7.57 -16.28
CA LEU A 246 7.54 -8.13 -17.57
C LEU A 246 7.57 -7.10 -18.71
N LEU A 247 6.91 -5.95 -18.52
CA LEU A 247 6.85 -4.83 -19.46
C LEU A 247 7.73 -3.65 -19.06
N GLU A 248 8.53 -3.77 -17.99
CA GLU A 248 9.29 -2.66 -17.39
C GLU A 248 10.20 -1.92 -18.38
N ASP A 249 10.81 -2.65 -19.32
CA ASP A 249 11.75 -2.10 -20.30
C ASP A 249 11.04 -1.59 -21.58
N THR A 250 9.71 -1.40 -21.54
CA THR A 250 8.89 -0.94 -22.67
C THR A 250 8.04 0.27 -22.29
N ASP A 251 7.55 1.01 -23.29
CA ASP A 251 6.58 2.10 -23.12
C ASP A 251 5.13 1.59 -23.10
N ILE A 252 4.90 0.28 -23.16
CA ILE A 252 3.59 -0.34 -23.27
C ILE A 252 2.84 -0.18 -21.94
N LYS A 253 1.60 0.30 -22.01
CA LYS A 253 0.71 0.34 -20.85
C LYS A 253 -0.10 -0.96 -20.74
N LEU A 254 0.03 -1.63 -19.60
CA LEU A 254 -0.79 -2.79 -19.25
C LEU A 254 -2.18 -2.32 -18.82
N LEU A 255 -3.23 -2.71 -19.52
CA LEU A 255 -4.61 -2.33 -19.24
C LEU A 255 -5.41 -3.48 -18.61
N ASP A 256 -6.33 -3.14 -17.72
CA ASP A 256 -7.41 -4.03 -17.31
C ASP A 256 -8.53 -4.11 -18.35
N THR A 257 -9.63 -4.74 -18.00
CA THR A 257 -10.84 -4.82 -18.82
C THR A 257 -12.09 -4.60 -17.97
N ARG A 258 -13.28 -4.77 -18.59
CA ARG A 258 -14.56 -4.81 -17.86
C ARG A 258 -14.92 -6.21 -17.35
N LYS A 259 -14.05 -7.19 -17.47
CA LYS A 259 -14.21 -8.56 -16.94
C LYS A 259 -13.93 -8.58 -15.44
N THR A 260 -14.67 -7.79 -14.66
CA THR A 260 -14.59 -7.66 -13.22
C THR A 260 -15.75 -8.37 -12.53
N THR A 261 -15.59 -8.73 -11.26
CA THR A 261 -16.69 -9.21 -10.43
C THR A 261 -17.81 -8.17 -10.39
N PRO A 262 -19.09 -8.53 -10.63
CA PRO A 262 -20.20 -7.60 -10.52
C PRO A 262 -20.17 -6.84 -9.19
N ASN A 263 -20.47 -5.54 -9.25
CA ASN A 263 -20.43 -4.58 -8.12
C ASN A 263 -19.03 -4.30 -7.53
N ASN A 264 -18.01 -5.10 -7.81
CA ASN A 264 -16.66 -4.91 -7.25
C ASN A 264 -15.68 -4.16 -8.20
N ARG A 265 -16.16 -3.63 -9.33
CA ARG A 265 -15.29 -2.98 -10.33
C ARG A 265 -14.45 -1.84 -9.78
N ILE A 266 -14.99 -1.03 -8.88
CA ILE A 266 -14.28 0.10 -8.29
C ILE A 266 -13.06 -0.37 -7.50
N PHE A 267 -13.20 -1.46 -6.75
CA PHE A 267 -12.12 -2.06 -5.96
C PHE A 267 -11.09 -2.76 -6.85
N GLU A 268 -11.55 -3.56 -7.82
CA GLU A 268 -10.68 -4.35 -8.69
C GLU A 268 -9.85 -3.46 -9.62
N LYS A 269 -10.44 -2.41 -10.20
CA LYS A 269 -9.70 -1.43 -11.03
C LYS A 269 -8.72 -0.58 -10.23
N TYR A 270 -9.04 -0.23 -8.99
CA TYR A 270 -8.10 0.39 -8.08
C TYR A 270 -6.89 -0.53 -7.82
N ALA A 271 -7.15 -1.80 -7.51
CA ALA A 271 -6.11 -2.78 -7.25
C ALA A 271 -5.16 -3.01 -8.45
N VAL A 272 -5.69 -2.97 -9.69
CA VAL A 272 -4.86 -3.01 -10.91
C VAL A 272 -3.90 -1.82 -10.95
N LYS A 273 -4.35 -0.62 -10.63
CA LYS A 273 -3.47 0.57 -10.58
C LYS A 273 -2.40 0.44 -9.50
N VAL A 274 -2.77 -0.05 -8.31
CA VAL A 274 -1.81 -0.32 -7.21
C VAL A 274 -0.75 -1.33 -7.65
N GLY A 275 -1.14 -2.33 -8.45
CA GLY A 275 -0.22 -3.31 -9.03
C GLY A 275 0.71 -2.76 -10.11
N GLY A 276 0.52 -1.51 -10.57
CA GLY A 276 1.33 -0.89 -11.63
C GLY A 276 0.71 -0.99 -13.03
N GLY A 277 -0.52 -1.49 -13.14
CA GLY A 277 -1.30 -1.44 -14.36
C GLY A 277 -2.02 -0.11 -14.57
N SER A 278 -2.71 0.02 -15.67
CA SER A 278 -3.58 1.14 -16.03
C SER A 278 -5.00 0.67 -16.26
N ASN A 279 -5.96 1.58 -16.17
CA ASN A 279 -7.35 1.23 -16.42
C ASN A 279 -7.75 1.48 -17.86
N HIS A 280 -8.37 0.49 -18.49
CA HIS A 280 -9.23 0.67 -19.65
C HIS A 280 -10.55 1.32 -19.21
N ARG A 281 -11.45 1.68 -20.16
CA ARG A 281 -12.75 2.31 -19.87
C ARG A 281 -13.43 1.66 -18.65
N TYR A 282 -13.94 2.49 -17.76
CA TYR A 282 -14.56 2.02 -16.52
C TYR A 282 -15.93 1.36 -16.79
N ASN A 283 -16.73 1.98 -17.66
CA ASN A 283 -18.07 1.51 -17.99
C ASN A 283 -18.43 1.82 -19.46
N LEU A 284 -19.70 1.64 -19.85
CA LEU A 284 -20.17 1.86 -21.23
C LEU A 284 -20.26 3.33 -21.63
N THR A 285 -20.25 4.25 -20.65
CA THR A 285 -20.35 5.69 -20.90
C THR A 285 -19.00 6.38 -21.02
N ASP A 286 -17.90 5.69 -20.69
CA ASP A 286 -16.57 6.26 -20.56
C ASP A 286 -15.87 6.47 -21.91
N GLY A 287 -15.99 5.49 -22.81
CA GLY A 287 -15.40 5.52 -24.16
C GLY A 287 -16.14 4.60 -25.12
N VAL A 288 -15.98 4.86 -26.42
CA VAL A 288 -16.54 4.03 -27.48
C VAL A 288 -15.59 2.84 -27.72
N LEU A 289 -16.11 1.62 -27.69
CA LEU A 289 -15.43 0.41 -28.14
C LEU A 289 -16.40 -0.39 -28.99
N LEU A 290 -16.11 -0.43 -30.28
CA LEU A 290 -16.88 -1.14 -31.29
C LEU A 290 -16.34 -2.57 -31.41
N LYS A 291 -17.20 -3.55 -31.15
CA LYS A 291 -16.88 -4.97 -31.19
C LYS A 291 -17.62 -5.65 -32.33
N ASP A 292 -17.35 -6.93 -32.56
CA ASP A 292 -17.95 -7.79 -33.57
C ASP A 292 -19.46 -7.57 -33.76
N ASN A 293 -20.23 -7.60 -32.67
CA ASN A 293 -21.67 -7.42 -32.72
C ASN A 293 -22.10 -5.99 -33.09
N HIS A 294 -21.32 -4.96 -32.72
CA HIS A 294 -21.57 -3.60 -33.16
C HIS A 294 -21.29 -3.43 -34.65
N ILE A 295 -20.19 -4.02 -35.13
CA ILE A 295 -19.79 -4.00 -36.53
C ILE A 295 -20.81 -4.76 -37.38
N GLY A 296 -21.25 -5.93 -36.90
CA GLY A 296 -22.30 -6.71 -37.54
C GLY A 296 -23.62 -5.95 -37.67
N ALA A 297 -24.04 -5.25 -36.61
CA ALA A 297 -25.24 -4.42 -36.61
C ALA A 297 -25.14 -3.21 -37.56
N ALA A 298 -23.97 -2.57 -37.68
CA ALA A 298 -23.72 -1.45 -38.59
C ALA A 298 -23.52 -1.90 -40.04
N GLY A 299 -23.10 -3.15 -40.25
CA GLY A 299 -22.83 -3.80 -41.56
C GLY A 299 -21.40 -3.69 -42.06
N SER A 300 -20.53 -2.86 -41.47
CA SER A 300 -19.08 -2.83 -41.73
C SER A 300 -18.34 -2.03 -40.65
N VAL A 301 -17.02 -2.20 -40.56
CA VAL A 301 -16.16 -1.39 -39.67
C VAL A 301 -16.28 0.12 -39.98
N THR A 302 -16.20 0.46 -41.27
CA THR A 302 -16.30 1.83 -41.76
C THR A 302 -17.61 2.51 -41.31
N LYS A 303 -18.74 1.84 -41.47
CA LYS A 303 -20.06 2.36 -41.07
C LYS A 303 -20.15 2.49 -39.56
N ALA A 304 -19.67 1.49 -38.80
CA ALA A 304 -19.69 1.53 -37.34
C ALA A 304 -18.89 2.72 -36.77
N VAL A 305 -17.69 2.96 -37.30
CA VAL A 305 -16.84 4.11 -36.91
C VAL A 305 -17.51 5.43 -37.25
N GLN A 306 -18.09 5.57 -38.50
CA GLN A 306 -18.76 6.78 -38.90
C GLN A 306 -19.98 7.08 -38.00
N MET A 307 -20.84 6.09 -37.75
CA MET A 307 -22.01 6.24 -36.89
C MET A 307 -21.59 6.61 -35.45
N ALA A 308 -20.52 6.00 -34.95
CA ALA A 308 -19.99 6.33 -33.62
C ALA A 308 -19.42 7.77 -33.57
N ARG A 309 -18.74 8.22 -34.63
CA ARG A 309 -18.18 9.58 -34.74
C ARG A 309 -19.30 10.63 -34.77
N ASP A 310 -20.39 10.34 -35.46
CA ASP A 310 -21.55 11.25 -35.56
C ASP A 310 -22.36 11.35 -34.24
N TYR A 311 -22.37 10.25 -33.46
CA TYR A 311 -23.18 10.15 -32.23
C TYR A 311 -22.42 10.54 -30.96
N ALA A 312 -21.16 10.13 -30.81
CA ALA A 312 -20.42 10.31 -29.58
C ALA A 312 -19.89 11.75 -29.41
N PRO A 313 -19.77 12.24 -28.15
CA PRO A 313 -19.12 13.51 -27.90
C PRO A 313 -17.68 13.53 -28.47
N SER A 314 -17.29 14.64 -29.10
CA SER A 314 -16.02 14.81 -29.82
C SER A 314 -14.76 14.54 -28.98
N VAL A 315 -14.86 14.62 -27.65
CA VAL A 315 -13.75 14.35 -26.73
C VAL A 315 -13.49 12.85 -26.50
N ARG A 316 -14.37 11.96 -27.02
CA ARG A 316 -14.21 10.52 -26.81
C ARG A 316 -13.47 9.87 -27.99
N LYS A 317 -12.44 9.09 -27.66
CA LYS A 317 -11.80 8.21 -28.64
C LYS A 317 -12.76 7.11 -29.07
N ILE A 318 -12.61 6.68 -30.32
CA ILE A 318 -13.29 5.54 -30.90
C ILE A 318 -12.29 4.43 -31.05
N GLU A 319 -12.51 3.37 -30.31
CA GLU A 319 -11.74 2.14 -30.36
C GLU A 319 -12.52 1.07 -31.13
N VAL A 320 -11.82 0.30 -31.96
CA VAL A 320 -12.40 -0.78 -32.77
C VAL A 320 -11.64 -2.07 -32.54
N GLU A 321 -12.35 -3.12 -32.14
CA GLU A 321 -11.85 -4.48 -32.03
C GLU A 321 -11.91 -5.16 -33.40
N VAL A 322 -10.76 -5.67 -33.86
CA VAL A 322 -10.61 -6.27 -35.19
C VAL A 322 -9.87 -7.62 -35.11
N GLU A 323 -10.30 -8.59 -35.90
CA GLU A 323 -9.77 -9.96 -35.90
C GLU A 323 -9.09 -10.33 -37.21
N THR A 324 -9.31 -9.57 -38.28
CA THR A 324 -8.76 -9.83 -39.61
C THR A 324 -8.00 -8.65 -40.20
N PHE A 325 -7.07 -8.90 -41.12
CA PHE A 325 -6.31 -7.84 -41.77
C PHE A 325 -7.16 -6.88 -42.59
N ASP A 326 -8.26 -7.36 -43.18
CA ASP A 326 -9.17 -6.51 -43.94
C ASP A 326 -9.93 -5.55 -43.01
N MET A 327 -10.33 -5.99 -41.82
CA MET A 327 -10.91 -5.10 -40.78
C MET A 327 -9.90 -4.07 -40.32
N VAL A 328 -8.60 -4.40 -40.17
CA VAL A 328 -7.53 -3.43 -39.86
C VAL A 328 -7.48 -2.34 -40.92
N LYS A 329 -7.49 -2.71 -42.23
CA LYS A 329 -7.50 -1.72 -43.33
C LYS A 329 -8.72 -0.79 -43.26
N GLU A 330 -9.89 -1.35 -43.03
CA GLU A 330 -11.13 -0.55 -42.87
C GLU A 330 -11.06 0.38 -41.65
N ALA A 331 -10.58 -0.10 -40.50
CA ALA A 331 -10.46 0.71 -39.28
C ALA A 331 -9.51 1.90 -39.48
N VAL A 332 -8.34 1.67 -40.10
CA VAL A 332 -7.41 2.74 -40.46
C VAL A 332 -8.03 3.73 -41.45
N ALA A 333 -8.69 3.25 -42.51
CA ALA A 333 -9.30 4.12 -43.51
C ALA A 333 -10.47 4.93 -42.92
N ALA A 334 -11.21 4.39 -41.96
CA ALA A 334 -12.32 5.05 -41.29
C ALA A 334 -11.84 6.03 -40.19
N GLY A 335 -10.55 6.07 -39.86
CA GLY A 335 -9.98 6.99 -38.87
C GLY A 335 -10.34 6.60 -37.43
N ALA A 336 -10.29 5.32 -37.08
CA ALA A 336 -10.38 4.87 -35.70
C ALA A 336 -9.22 5.46 -34.89
N ASP A 337 -9.49 5.86 -33.63
CA ASP A 337 -8.46 6.46 -32.76
C ASP A 337 -7.58 5.38 -32.12
N ILE A 338 -8.15 4.21 -31.79
CA ILE A 338 -7.47 3.04 -31.26
C ILE A 338 -7.93 1.81 -32.05
N ILE A 339 -7.00 0.95 -32.44
CA ILE A 339 -7.29 -0.32 -33.10
C ILE A 339 -6.84 -1.45 -32.19
N MET A 340 -7.81 -2.21 -31.69
CA MET A 340 -7.56 -3.37 -30.83
C MET A 340 -7.45 -4.62 -31.71
N LEU A 341 -6.25 -5.22 -31.73
CA LEU A 341 -5.93 -6.47 -32.44
C LEU A 341 -6.27 -7.64 -31.50
N ASP A 342 -7.43 -8.28 -31.73
CA ASP A 342 -7.94 -9.33 -30.85
C ASP A 342 -7.60 -10.74 -31.36
N ASN A 343 -7.01 -11.56 -30.50
CA ASN A 343 -6.70 -12.99 -30.74
C ASN A 343 -5.93 -13.30 -32.05
N MET A 344 -5.10 -12.39 -32.55
CA MET A 344 -4.35 -12.57 -33.79
C MET A 344 -3.07 -13.41 -33.61
N SER A 345 -2.65 -14.13 -34.66
CA SER A 345 -1.33 -14.78 -34.73
C SER A 345 -0.20 -13.74 -34.71
N THR A 346 1.01 -14.16 -34.33
CA THR A 346 2.20 -13.30 -34.32
C THR A 346 2.49 -12.65 -35.69
N GLU A 347 2.30 -13.41 -36.76
CA GLU A 347 2.51 -12.97 -38.14
C GLU A 347 1.47 -11.92 -38.53
N LEU A 348 0.20 -12.15 -38.18
CA LEU A 348 -0.89 -11.22 -38.47
C LEU A 348 -0.75 -9.93 -37.63
N LEU A 349 -0.31 -10.04 -36.36
CA LEU A 349 0.00 -8.87 -35.54
C LEU A 349 1.07 -7.99 -36.18
N LYS A 350 2.21 -8.57 -36.61
CA LYS A 350 3.28 -7.80 -37.26
C LYS A 350 2.79 -7.11 -38.53
N GLN A 351 2.09 -7.86 -39.43
CA GLN A 351 1.51 -7.30 -40.65
C GLN A 351 0.54 -6.14 -40.35
N SER A 352 -0.29 -6.26 -39.30
CA SER A 352 -1.27 -5.25 -38.91
C SER A 352 -0.59 -4.01 -38.33
N ILE A 353 0.40 -4.19 -37.45
CA ILE A 353 1.17 -3.09 -36.84
C ILE A 353 1.91 -2.29 -37.92
N ASP A 354 2.61 -3.00 -38.85
CA ASP A 354 3.30 -2.38 -39.98
C ASP A 354 2.33 -1.60 -40.87
N TYR A 355 1.12 -2.12 -41.11
CA TYR A 355 0.12 -1.46 -41.94
C TYR A 355 -0.49 -0.23 -41.20
N ILE A 356 -0.73 -0.30 -39.87
CA ILE A 356 -1.29 0.82 -39.12
C ILE A 356 -0.30 1.98 -39.12
N ASP A 357 1.00 1.74 -39.03
CA ASP A 357 2.10 2.71 -39.18
C ASP A 357 1.80 4.05 -38.41
N LYS A 358 1.54 3.96 -37.12
CA LYS A 358 1.24 5.10 -36.22
C LYS A 358 0.04 5.98 -36.60
N ARG A 359 -0.83 5.53 -37.51
CA ARG A 359 -2.07 6.24 -37.89
C ARG A 359 -3.19 6.10 -36.85
N ALA A 360 -3.06 5.15 -35.93
CA ALA A 360 -3.90 4.96 -34.76
C ALA A 360 -3.04 4.40 -33.63
N GLU A 361 -3.50 4.54 -32.38
CA GLU A 361 -2.92 3.81 -31.25
C GLU A 361 -3.28 2.31 -31.40
N ILE A 362 -2.38 1.45 -30.96
CA ILE A 362 -2.54 0.00 -31.11
C ILE A 362 -2.68 -0.66 -29.75
N GLU A 363 -3.76 -1.43 -29.59
CA GLU A 363 -3.96 -2.31 -28.45
C GLU A 363 -3.87 -3.77 -28.90
N ILE A 364 -3.15 -4.62 -28.15
CA ILE A 364 -3.22 -6.08 -28.31
C ILE A 364 -4.08 -6.64 -27.19
N SER A 365 -5.07 -7.46 -27.57
CA SER A 365 -6.00 -8.13 -26.68
C SER A 365 -6.10 -9.63 -26.99
N GLY A 366 -6.79 -10.37 -26.12
CA GLY A 366 -7.05 -11.80 -26.32
C GLY A 366 -6.09 -12.71 -25.55
N ASN A 367 -6.58 -13.29 -24.44
CA ASN A 367 -5.90 -14.31 -23.62
C ASN A 367 -4.46 -13.96 -23.19
N VAL A 368 -4.14 -12.67 -23.00
CA VAL A 368 -2.82 -12.24 -22.53
C VAL A 368 -2.69 -12.54 -21.03
N THR A 369 -1.61 -13.23 -20.67
CA THR A 369 -1.25 -13.61 -19.30
C THR A 369 0.25 -13.42 -19.07
N ALA A 370 0.72 -13.56 -17.81
CA ALA A 370 2.14 -13.50 -17.49
C ALA A 370 2.99 -14.53 -18.27
N GLU A 371 2.39 -15.67 -18.63
CA GLU A 371 3.09 -16.77 -19.30
C GLU A 371 3.32 -16.50 -20.80
N ASN A 372 2.48 -15.68 -21.45
CA ASN A 372 2.54 -15.47 -22.90
C ASN A 372 2.82 -14.03 -23.35
N ILE A 373 2.87 -13.05 -22.44
CA ILE A 373 3.06 -11.63 -22.76
C ILE A 373 4.38 -11.35 -23.50
N ASN A 374 5.42 -12.15 -23.25
CA ASN A 374 6.70 -12.04 -23.93
C ASN A 374 6.59 -12.22 -25.46
N ARG A 375 5.52 -12.83 -25.96
CA ARG A 375 5.26 -12.93 -27.40
C ARG A 375 4.99 -11.58 -28.07
N VAL A 376 4.48 -10.62 -27.31
CA VAL A 376 3.96 -9.34 -27.84
C VAL A 376 4.66 -8.10 -27.30
N LYS A 377 5.46 -8.21 -26.24
CA LYS A 377 6.08 -7.05 -25.57
C LYS A 377 7.04 -6.24 -26.44
N ASP A 378 7.66 -6.86 -27.46
CA ASP A 378 8.65 -6.19 -28.32
C ASP A 378 8.04 -5.75 -29.67
N MET A 379 6.70 -5.70 -29.78
CA MET A 379 6.03 -5.37 -31.05
C MET A 379 5.80 -3.87 -31.28
N GLY A 380 6.17 -2.99 -30.31
CA GLY A 380 6.06 -1.54 -30.47
C GLY A 380 4.62 -1.04 -30.47
N VAL A 381 3.75 -1.66 -29.67
CA VAL A 381 2.35 -1.25 -29.50
C VAL A 381 2.19 -0.32 -28.26
N ASP A 382 1.07 0.39 -28.19
CA ASP A 382 0.80 1.35 -27.11
C ASP A 382 0.21 0.67 -25.88
N PHE A 383 -0.66 -0.33 -26.10
CA PHE A 383 -1.42 -0.98 -25.04
C PHE A 383 -1.42 -2.51 -25.18
N ILE A 384 -1.45 -3.17 -24.03
CA ILE A 384 -1.78 -4.60 -23.92
C ILE A 384 -2.86 -4.73 -22.86
N SER A 385 -4.04 -5.26 -23.21
CA SER A 385 -5.10 -5.50 -22.24
C SER A 385 -5.20 -6.97 -21.84
N SER A 386 -5.49 -7.19 -20.57
CA SER A 386 -5.64 -8.53 -19.99
C SER A 386 -6.81 -8.59 -19.01
N GLY A 387 -7.80 -9.41 -19.32
CA GLY A 387 -8.87 -9.74 -18.38
C GLY A 387 -8.40 -10.59 -17.20
N ALA A 388 -7.29 -11.34 -17.38
CA ALA A 388 -6.74 -12.19 -16.33
C ALA A 388 -6.29 -11.41 -15.09
N LEU A 389 -5.96 -10.13 -15.23
CA LEU A 389 -5.61 -9.26 -14.09
C LEU A 389 -6.68 -9.27 -13.01
N THR A 390 -7.95 -9.38 -13.42
CA THR A 390 -9.09 -9.36 -12.50
C THR A 390 -9.74 -10.74 -12.36
N HIS A 391 -10.21 -11.36 -13.46
CA HIS A 391 -11.01 -12.58 -13.33
C HIS A 391 -10.21 -13.84 -12.94
N SER A 392 -8.88 -13.86 -13.11
CA SER A 392 -8.03 -15.03 -12.81
C SER A 392 -7.03 -14.80 -11.68
N ALA A 393 -6.95 -13.60 -11.12
CA ALA A 393 -6.08 -13.33 -9.98
C ALA A 393 -6.53 -14.14 -8.75
N LYS A 394 -5.57 -14.83 -8.11
CA LYS A 394 -5.79 -15.46 -6.80
C LYS A 394 -5.86 -14.39 -5.72
N ILE A 395 -6.49 -14.68 -4.59
CA ILE A 395 -6.42 -13.83 -3.40
C ILE A 395 -5.00 -13.87 -2.82
N LEU A 396 -4.61 -12.82 -2.08
CA LEU A 396 -3.44 -12.84 -1.20
C LEU A 396 -3.90 -13.32 0.19
N ASP A 397 -3.24 -14.34 0.75
CA ASP A 397 -3.65 -14.88 2.05
C ASP A 397 -3.22 -13.94 3.20
N LEU A 398 -4.22 -13.42 3.92
CA LEU A 398 -4.10 -12.51 5.05
C LEU A 398 -4.99 -13.01 6.19
N SER A 399 -4.63 -12.74 7.44
CA SER A 399 -5.49 -13.09 8.58
C SER A 399 -5.39 -12.10 9.72
N LEU A 400 -6.50 -11.90 10.44
CA LEU A 400 -6.52 -11.27 11.75
C LEU A 400 -6.20 -12.32 12.82
N LYS A 401 -5.28 -12.00 13.73
CA LYS A 401 -4.76 -12.91 14.77
C LYS A 401 -4.55 -12.17 16.08
N ASN A 402 -4.36 -12.95 17.15
CA ASN A 402 -3.97 -12.44 18.45
C ASN A 402 -4.95 -11.43 19.05
N LEU A 403 -6.29 -11.63 18.81
CA LEU A 403 -7.30 -10.80 19.44
C LEU A 403 -7.19 -10.95 20.97
N HIS A 404 -7.03 -9.86 21.68
CA HIS A 404 -6.96 -9.82 23.13
C HIS A 404 -7.55 -8.53 23.68
N ALA A 405 -8.04 -8.61 24.92
CA ALA A 405 -8.54 -7.43 25.62
C ALA A 405 -7.40 -6.49 26.02
N ILE A 406 -7.63 -5.20 25.87
CA ILE A 406 -6.70 -4.15 26.35
C ILE A 406 -7.41 -3.31 27.40
N ASN A 407 -6.66 -2.85 28.40
CA ASN A 407 -7.18 -1.86 29.36
C ASN A 407 -7.27 -0.51 28.63
N GLY A 408 -8.40 0.18 28.76
CA GLY A 408 -8.57 1.52 28.19
C GLY A 408 -7.36 2.39 28.49
N ARG A 409 -6.99 3.23 27.54
CA ARG A 409 -5.95 4.24 27.78
C ARG A 409 -6.47 5.18 28.88
N ASP A 410 -5.81 5.16 30.06
CA ASP A 410 -5.94 6.17 31.10
C ASP A 410 -5.41 7.54 30.61
#